data_30b5f8bea7bf71d4ba089333588478ff
#
_entry.id   30b5f8bea7bf71d4ba089333588478ff
#
_cell.length_a   1.000
_cell.length_b   1.000
_cell.length_c   1.000
_cell.angle_alpha   90.00
_cell.angle_beta   90.00
_cell.angle_gamma   90.00
#
_symmetry.space_group_name_H-M   'P 1'
#
loop_
_entity.id
_entity.type
_entity.pdbx_description
1 polymer ?
#
loop_
_entity_poly.entity_id
_entity_poly.type
_entity_poly.pdbx_seq_one_letter_code
_entity_poly.pdbx_strand_id
1 'polypeptide(L)'
;MLKLYMFTLKGEKMESILEIKNVTKIFGKKQKQALEMVKQGKAKTDILEKTGCTVGVYDASFEVKQGEIFVIMGLSGSGKSTLIRLINRLIEPTYGSIYIEGHDIAKMNQDELRQVRRHSVNMVFQKFGLFPHKTILENTEYGLEIRGVDKADRQKLAEQALENSSLLPFKDQYPDQLSGGMQQRVGLARALANNPDILLMDEAFSALDPLIRKEMQDELLDLQEKVQKTIIFITHDLNEALRIGDRIALMKDGKIMQIGTGEEILT
;
A
#
# COMPACT_ATOMS: atom_id res chain seq x y z
N MET A 1 8.96 -28.29 -14.12
CA MET A 1 10.19 -28.80 -13.49
C MET A 1 11.37 -27.89 -13.85
N LEU A 2 11.39 -26.59 -13.40
CA LEU A 2 12.51 -25.65 -13.62
C LEU A 2 12.31 -24.36 -12.77
N LYS A 3 12.01 -24.52 -11.47
CA LYS A 3 12.02 -23.40 -10.48
C LYS A 3 12.51 -23.85 -9.09
N LEU A 4 13.41 -24.83 -9.05
CA LEU A 4 13.93 -25.37 -7.79
C LEU A 4 15.47 -25.30 -7.71
N TYR A 5 16.11 -24.31 -8.32
CA TYR A 5 17.56 -24.16 -8.23
C TYR A 5 17.92 -22.66 -8.18
N MET A 6 17.69 -21.99 -7.05
CA MET A 6 18.40 -20.75 -6.71
C MET A 6 18.19 -20.40 -5.22
N PHE A 7 18.47 -21.34 -4.35
CA PHE A 7 18.72 -21.04 -2.94
C PHE A 7 20.13 -21.49 -2.63
N THR A 8 21.11 -20.65 -2.91
CA THR A 8 22.43 -20.60 -2.25
C THR A 8 23.37 -19.68 -3.04
N LEU A 9 23.34 -18.38 -2.76
CA LEU A 9 24.57 -17.58 -2.84
C LEU A 9 24.38 -16.38 -1.88
N LYS A 10 25.11 -16.36 -0.80
CA LYS A 10 25.28 -15.23 0.09
C LYS A 10 25.86 -14.07 -0.71
N GLY A 11 25.15 -12.94 -0.78
CA GLY A 11 25.73 -11.69 -1.27
C GLY A 11 24.97 -10.96 -2.37
N GLU A 12 23.81 -11.46 -2.86
CA GLU A 12 23.03 -10.70 -3.83
C GLU A 12 22.25 -9.57 -3.11
N LYS A 13 22.51 -8.34 -3.55
CA LYS A 13 21.72 -7.16 -3.21
C LYS A 13 20.26 -7.50 -3.54
N MET A 14 19.36 -7.56 -2.55
CA MET A 14 17.93 -7.73 -2.81
C MET A 14 17.51 -6.63 -3.78
N GLU A 15 16.99 -7.02 -4.95
CA GLU A 15 16.58 -6.06 -5.97
C GLU A 15 15.42 -5.21 -5.47
N SER A 16 15.47 -3.94 -5.81
CA SER A 16 14.40 -2.99 -5.51
C SER A 16 13.18 -3.31 -6.39
N ILE A 17 12.05 -3.66 -5.78
CA ILE A 17 10.79 -3.91 -6.50
C ILE A 17 10.00 -2.62 -6.75
N LEU A 18 10.19 -1.62 -5.90
CA LEU A 18 9.58 -0.30 -6.00
C LEU A 18 10.65 0.78 -5.85
N GLU A 19 10.71 1.72 -6.80
CA GLU A 19 11.56 2.91 -6.70
C GLU A 19 10.72 4.17 -6.90
N ILE A 20 10.86 5.11 -5.99
CA ILE A 20 10.26 6.45 -6.05
C ILE A 20 11.39 7.45 -6.29
N LYS A 21 11.30 8.24 -7.38
CA LYS A 21 12.35 9.19 -7.77
C LYS A 21 11.77 10.60 -7.93
N ASN A 22 12.13 11.50 -7.00
CA ASN A 22 11.77 12.92 -6.98
C ASN A 22 10.26 13.18 -7.16
N VAL A 23 9.42 12.30 -6.58
CA VAL A 23 7.98 12.35 -6.78
C VAL A 23 7.39 13.53 -6.03
N THR A 24 6.66 14.35 -6.77
CA THR A 24 5.97 15.54 -6.25
C THR A 24 4.51 15.54 -6.69
N LYS A 25 3.62 15.84 -5.76
CA LYS A 25 2.19 16.05 -6.03
C LYS A 25 1.72 17.39 -5.51
N ILE A 26 1.25 18.21 -6.42
CA ILE A 26 0.62 19.51 -6.14
C ILE A 26 -0.81 19.47 -6.69
N PHE A 27 -1.78 19.74 -5.85
CA PHE A 27 -3.19 19.86 -6.21
C PHE A 27 -3.51 21.32 -6.50
N GLY A 28 -4.27 21.60 -7.55
CA GLY A 28 -4.67 22.94 -7.97
C GLY A 28 -4.20 23.28 -9.38
N LYS A 29 -4.55 24.50 -9.85
CA LYS A 29 -4.30 24.91 -11.23
C LYS A 29 -2.92 25.56 -11.44
N LYS A 30 -2.39 26.24 -10.43
CA LYS A 30 -1.13 27.02 -10.52
C LYS A 30 0.08 26.21 -10.04
N GLN A 31 0.21 24.95 -10.48
CA GLN A 31 1.22 23.99 -9.98
C GLN A 31 2.66 24.48 -10.16
N LYS A 32 3.00 25.12 -11.28
CA LYS A 32 4.35 25.66 -11.55
C LYS A 32 4.73 26.74 -10.53
N GLN A 33 3.82 27.69 -10.27
CA GLN A 33 4.04 28.75 -9.29
C GLN A 33 4.18 28.18 -7.88
N ALA A 34 3.32 27.24 -7.50
CA ALA A 34 3.41 26.56 -6.21
C ALA A 34 4.73 25.79 -6.06
N LEU A 35 5.21 25.13 -7.10
CA LEU A 35 6.50 24.41 -7.08
C LEU A 35 7.67 25.36 -6.82
N GLU A 36 7.71 26.53 -7.49
CA GLU A 36 8.77 27.50 -7.25
C GLU A 36 8.76 28.04 -5.82
N MET A 37 7.56 28.24 -5.25
CA MET A 37 7.43 28.65 -3.85
C MET A 37 7.90 27.55 -2.87
N VAL A 38 7.62 26.26 -3.19
CA VAL A 38 8.13 25.12 -2.39
C VAL A 38 9.66 25.06 -2.44
N LYS A 39 10.26 25.22 -3.62
CA LYS A 39 11.73 25.27 -3.79
C LYS A 39 12.37 26.40 -2.98
N GLN A 40 11.67 27.53 -2.84
CA GLN A 40 12.10 28.67 -2.02
C GLN A 40 11.87 28.44 -0.50
N GLY A 41 11.39 27.28 -0.10
CA GLY A 41 11.12 26.96 1.31
C GLY A 41 9.91 27.66 1.92
N LYS A 42 8.97 28.16 1.11
CA LYS A 42 7.73 28.80 1.61
C LYS A 42 6.84 27.78 2.32
N ALA A 43 6.16 28.25 3.37
CA ALA A 43 5.21 27.41 4.12
C ALA A 43 4.02 26.97 3.24
N LYS A 44 3.43 25.80 3.54
CA LYS A 44 2.26 25.29 2.81
C LYS A 44 1.07 26.27 2.86
N THR A 45 0.88 26.97 3.96
CA THR A 45 -0.13 28.01 4.14
C THR A 45 0.04 29.15 3.14
N ASP A 46 1.27 29.69 3.02
CA ASP A 46 1.57 30.78 2.09
C ASP A 46 1.37 30.36 0.62
N ILE A 47 1.70 29.09 0.32
CA ILE A 47 1.52 28.52 -1.01
C ILE A 47 0.03 28.43 -1.33
N LEU A 48 -0.77 27.94 -0.40
CA LEU A 48 -2.21 27.82 -0.55
C LEU A 48 -2.86 29.19 -0.75
N GLU A 49 -2.53 30.16 0.09
CA GLU A 49 -3.07 31.53 0.00
C GLU A 49 -2.75 32.21 -1.33
N LYS A 50 -1.50 32.11 -1.79
CA LYS A 50 -1.04 32.82 -2.99
C LYS A 50 -1.40 32.13 -4.30
N THR A 51 -1.52 30.80 -4.29
CA THR A 51 -1.70 30.02 -5.52
C THR A 51 -3.01 29.26 -5.59
N GLY A 52 -3.70 29.06 -4.46
CA GLY A 52 -4.83 28.14 -4.33
C GLY A 52 -4.42 26.66 -4.49
N CYS A 53 -3.12 26.34 -4.36
CA CYS A 53 -2.58 24.99 -4.52
C CYS A 53 -2.21 24.38 -3.17
N THR A 54 -2.45 23.07 -3.02
CA THR A 54 -2.01 22.29 -1.87
C THR A 54 -0.87 21.35 -2.28
N VAL A 55 0.22 21.38 -1.52
CA VAL A 55 1.36 20.47 -1.72
C VAL A 55 1.09 19.19 -0.90
N GLY A 56 0.76 18.10 -1.59
CA GLY A 56 0.53 16.79 -0.97
C GLY A 56 1.84 16.04 -0.68
N VAL A 57 2.70 15.94 -1.69
CA VAL A 57 4.03 15.31 -1.60
C VAL A 57 5.04 16.20 -2.32
N TYR A 58 6.24 16.31 -1.79
CA TYR A 58 7.32 17.07 -2.40
C TYR A 58 8.64 16.31 -2.35
N ASP A 59 9.21 16.06 -3.53
CA ASP A 59 10.54 15.52 -3.75
C ASP A 59 10.82 14.20 -3.01
N ALA A 60 9.79 13.33 -2.94
CA ALA A 60 9.95 12.03 -2.28
C ALA A 60 10.81 11.10 -3.13
N SER A 61 11.84 10.51 -2.51
CA SER A 61 12.74 9.54 -3.15
C SER A 61 13.10 8.45 -2.16
N PHE A 62 12.81 7.20 -2.51
CA PHE A 62 13.19 6.01 -1.75
C PHE A 62 13.02 4.76 -2.60
N GLU A 63 13.55 3.65 -2.13
CA GLU A 63 13.37 2.32 -2.71
C GLU A 63 12.82 1.35 -1.66
N VAL A 64 12.08 0.35 -2.13
CA VAL A 64 11.57 -0.76 -1.31
C VAL A 64 12.06 -2.07 -1.92
N LYS A 65 12.63 -2.93 -1.09
CA LYS A 65 13.18 -4.22 -1.50
C LYS A 65 12.07 -5.27 -1.59
N GLN A 66 12.30 -6.28 -2.41
CA GLN A 66 11.37 -7.40 -2.48
C GLN A 66 11.26 -8.13 -1.14
N GLY A 67 10.03 -8.41 -0.69
CA GLY A 67 9.77 -9.09 0.57
C GLY A 67 9.85 -8.20 1.82
N GLU A 68 10.15 -6.90 1.66
CA GLU A 68 10.26 -5.93 2.75
C GLU A 68 8.88 -5.42 3.21
N ILE A 69 8.70 -5.23 4.52
CA ILE A 69 7.63 -4.40 5.06
C ILE A 69 8.20 -2.98 5.27
N PHE A 70 7.87 -2.09 4.34
CA PHE A 70 8.27 -0.69 4.38
C PHE A 70 7.16 0.17 4.95
N VAL A 71 7.40 0.81 6.09
CA VAL A 71 6.40 1.63 6.77
C VAL A 71 6.59 3.11 6.43
N ILE A 72 5.51 3.80 6.06
CA ILE A 72 5.49 5.26 5.91
C ILE A 72 4.72 5.83 7.09
N MET A 73 5.44 6.49 8.00
CA MET A 73 4.90 7.03 9.23
C MET A 73 4.87 8.57 9.21
N GLY A 74 3.90 9.18 9.88
CA GLY A 74 3.80 10.63 10.05
C GLY A 74 2.43 11.06 10.57
N LEU A 75 2.33 12.30 11.00
CA LEU A 75 1.08 12.87 11.52
C LEU A 75 -0.01 12.95 10.43
N SER A 76 -1.26 13.16 10.86
CA SER A 76 -2.36 13.43 9.93
C SER A 76 -2.03 14.63 9.05
N GLY A 77 -2.36 14.55 7.75
CA GLY A 77 -2.05 15.61 6.79
C GLY A 77 -0.59 15.68 6.31
N SER A 78 0.31 14.79 6.76
CA SER A 78 1.71 14.77 6.29
C SER A 78 1.88 14.36 4.83
N GLY A 79 0.85 13.76 4.18
CA GLY A 79 0.88 13.36 2.78
C GLY A 79 0.97 11.85 2.51
N LYS A 80 0.97 11.02 3.54
CA LYS A 80 1.10 9.54 3.45
C LYS A 80 0.09 8.90 2.50
N SER A 81 -1.21 9.16 2.71
CA SER A 81 -2.28 8.61 1.86
C SER A 81 -2.22 9.16 0.43
N THR A 82 -1.66 10.35 0.21
CA THR A 82 -1.36 10.85 -1.12
C THR A 82 -0.22 10.03 -1.75
N LEU A 83 0.86 9.81 -1.01
CA LEU A 83 2.03 9.08 -1.49
C LEU A 83 1.69 7.63 -1.88
N ILE A 84 0.96 6.89 -1.04
CA ILE A 84 0.58 5.51 -1.37
C ILE A 84 -0.35 5.43 -2.60
N ARG A 85 -1.22 6.43 -2.80
CA ARG A 85 -2.09 6.53 -3.98
C ARG A 85 -1.36 6.99 -5.24
N LEU A 86 -0.19 7.58 -5.12
CA LEU A 86 0.73 7.83 -6.24
C LEU A 86 1.41 6.52 -6.66
N ILE A 87 1.75 5.64 -5.72
CA ILE A 87 2.43 4.36 -6.01
C ILE A 87 1.60 3.46 -6.93
N ASN A 88 0.27 3.42 -6.78
CA ASN A 88 -0.60 2.69 -7.71
C ASN A 88 -1.26 3.59 -8.77
N ARG A 89 -0.80 4.84 -8.85
CA ARG A 89 -1.28 5.87 -9.77
C ARG A 89 -2.81 6.09 -9.73
N LEU A 90 -3.44 5.88 -8.57
CA LEU A 90 -4.81 6.39 -8.33
C LEU A 90 -4.83 7.92 -8.31
N ILE A 91 -3.69 8.52 -7.98
CA ILE A 91 -3.42 9.96 -8.11
C ILE A 91 -2.23 10.11 -9.06
N GLU A 92 -2.38 10.94 -10.09
CA GLU A 92 -1.29 11.26 -11.02
C GLU A 92 -0.21 12.10 -10.33
N PRO A 93 1.08 11.74 -10.43
CA PRO A 93 2.16 12.61 -9.97
C PRO A 93 2.20 13.90 -10.78
N THR A 94 2.61 15.01 -10.17
CA THR A 94 2.86 16.26 -10.90
C THR A 94 4.26 16.24 -11.51
N TYR A 95 5.24 15.66 -10.80
CA TYR A 95 6.63 15.46 -11.23
C TYR A 95 7.19 14.18 -10.64
N GLY A 96 8.28 13.71 -11.21
CA GLY A 96 9.02 12.54 -10.77
C GLY A 96 8.56 11.25 -11.46
N SER A 97 9.18 10.14 -11.07
CA SER A 97 8.95 8.83 -11.66
C SER A 97 8.72 7.79 -10.56
N ILE A 98 7.91 6.80 -10.86
CA ILE A 98 7.58 5.69 -9.98
C ILE A 98 7.81 4.40 -10.76
N TYR A 99 8.78 3.60 -10.32
CA TYR A 99 9.11 2.34 -10.97
C TYR A 99 8.60 1.18 -10.12
N ILE A 100 7.85 0.29 -10.76
CA ILE A 100 7.43 -0.99 -10.21
C ILE A 100 8.03 -2.06 -11.10
N GLU A 101 8.84 -2.97 -10.53
CA GLU A 101 9.56 -4.01 -11.27
C GLU A 101 10.35 -3.43 -12.47
N GLY A 102 10.99 -2.27 -12.25
CA GLY A 102 11.78 -1.56 -13.25
C GLY A 102 10.98 -0.77 -14.30
N HIS A 103 9.64 -0.80 -14.26
CA HIS A 103 8.78 -0.12 -15.23
C HIS A 103 8.23 1.21 -14.67
N ASP A 104 8.45 2.32 -15.36
CA ASP A 104 7.95 3.64 -14.96
C ASP A 104 6.42 3.75 -15.17
N ILE A 105 5.66 3.54 -14.11
CA ILE A 105 4.20 3.57 -14.17
C ILE A 105 3.64 4.95 -14.47
N ALA A 106 4.40 6.03 -14.24
CA ALA A 106 3.96 7.39 -14.55
C ALA A 106 3.82 7.64 -16.07
N LYS A 107 4.53 6.85 -16.88
CA LYS A 107 4.51 6.93 -18.35
C LYS A 107 3.59 5.92 -19.03
N MET A 108 3.09 4.94 -18.31
CA MET A 108 2.22 3.89 -18.84
C MET A 108 0.91 4.46 -19.36
N ASN A 109 0.40 3.87 -20.43
CA ASN A 109 -0.98 4.11 -20.87
C ASN A 109 -1.98 3.42 -19.92
N GLN A 110 -3.29 3.64 -20.14
CA GLN A 110 -4.32 3.14 -19.23
C GLN A 110 -4.42 1.60 -19.22
N ASP A 111 -4.14 0.94 -20.33
CA ASP A 111 -4.22 -0.53 -20.42
C ASP A 111 -3.04 -1.18 -19.69
N GLU A 112 -1.83 -0.67 -19.89
CA GLU A 112 -0.63 -1.09 -19.15
C GLU A 112 -0.82 -0.89 -17.63
N LEU A 113 -1.33 0.27 -17.22
CA LEU A 113 -1.60 0.58 -15.82
C LEU A 113 -2.65 -0.35 -15.21
N ARG A 114 -3.69 -0.72 -15.98
CA ARG A 114 -4.66 -1.73 -15.54
C ARG A 114 -4.01 -3.09 -15.31
N GLN A 115 -3.04 -3.50 -16.14
CA GLN A 115 -2.32 -4.75 -15.93
C GLN A 115 -1.50 -4.73 -14.64
N VAL A 116 -0.77 -3.65 -14.38
CA VAL A 116 -0.04 -3.47 -13.10
C VAL A 116 -0.98 -3.60 -11.90
N ARG A 117 -2.13 -2.91 -11.92
CA ARG A 117 -3.12 -2.95 -10.84
C ARG A 117 -3.83 -4.30 -10.70
N ARG A 118 -3.91 -5.09 -11.76
CA ARG A 118 -4.51 -6.42 -11.74
C ARG A 118 -3.56 -7.50 -11.22
N HIS A 119 -2.27 -7.34 -11.47
CA HIS A 119 -1.29 -8.41 -11.25
C HIS A 119 -0.25 -8.08 -10.19
N SER A 120 0.37 -6.90 -10.26
CA SER A 120 1.54 -6.59 -9.42
C SER A 120 1.18 -5.87 -8.11
N VAL A 121 0.15 -5.00 -8.10
CA VAL A 121 -0.12 -4.12 -6.95
C VAL A 121 -1.58 -4.19 -6.51
N ASN A 122 -1.82 -4.57 -5.27
CA ASN A 122 -3.16 -4.47 -4.65
C ASN A 122 -3.15 -3.52 -3.46
N MET A 123 -4.34 -3.04 -3.07
CA MET A 123 -4.48 -2.07 -2.00
C MET A 123 -5.57 -2.45 -1.01
N VAL A 124 -5.24 -2.37 0.28
CA VAL A 124 -6.16 -2.44 1.40
C VAL A 124 -6.43 -1.02 1.88
N PHE A 125 -7.70 -0.64 1.94
CA PHE A 125 -8.15 0.70 2.26
C PHE A 125 -8.52 0.84 3.74
N GLN A 126 -8.37 2.02 4.29
CA GLN A 126 -8.77 2.37 5.66
C GLN A 126 -10.25 2.07 5.96
N LYS A 127 -11.16 2.29 5.00
CA LYS A 127 -12.59 2.01 5.10
C LYS A 127 -12.96 0.71 4.39
N PHE A 128 -12.28 -0.38 4.66
CA PHE A 128 -12.49 -1.74 4.14
C PHE A 128 -12.78 -1.85 2.63
N GLY A 129 -13.58 -0.95 2.06
CA GLY A 129 -13.91 -0.88 0.63
C GLY A 129 -14.64 -2.14 0.12
N LEU A 130 -15.40 -2.80 0.99
CA LEU A 130 -16.21 -3.97 0.61
C LEU A 130 -17.47 -3.54 -0.15
N PHE A 131 -17.89 -4.37 -1.07
CA PHE A 131 -19.17 -4.21 -1.78
C PHE A 131 -20.30 -4.69 -0.88
N PRO A 132 -21.22 -3.82 -0.42
CA PRO A 132 -22.24 -4.19 0.56
C PRO A 132 -23.29 -5.17 0.01
N HIS A 133 -23.44 -5.24 -1.29
CA HIS A 133 -24.40 -6.09 -2.01
C HIS A 133 -23.79 -7.43 -2.48
N LYS A 134 -22.53 -7.69 -2.15
CA LYS A 134 -21.82 -8.95 -2.44
C LYS A 134 -21.53 -9.69 -1.16
N THR A 135 -21.59 -11.02 -1.19
CA THR A 135 -21.17 -11.86 -0.08
C THR A 135 -19.69 -11.71 0.19
N ILE A 136 -19.21 -12.26 1.30
CA ILE A 136 -17.79 -12.27 1.67
C ILE A 136 -16.96 -13.02 0.63
N LEU A 137 -17.46 -14.16 0.12
CA LEU A 137 -16.81 -14.90 -0.96
C LEU A 137 -16.75 -14.06 -2.25
N GLU A 138 -17.87 -13.48 -2.68
CA GLU A 138 -17.94 -12.63 -3.87
C GLU A 138 -17.06 -11.37 -3.76
N ASN A 139 -16.92 -10.80 -2.56
CA ASN A 139 -15.97 -9.71 -2.30
C ASN A 139 -14.53 -10.19 -2.51
N THR A 140 -14.20 -11.36 -1.99
CA THR A 140 -12.83 -11.91 -2.03
C THR A 140 -12.44 -12.33 -3.45
N GLU A 141 -13.35 -12.93 -4.22
CA GLU A 141 -13.08 -13.38 -5.59
C GLU A 141 -13.13 -12.25 -6.64
N TYR A 142 -13.63 -11.05 -6.28
CA TYR A 142 -13.88 -9.97 -7.23
C TYR A 142 -12.67 -9.57 -8.08
N GLY A 143 -11.49 -9.50 -7.48
CA GLY A 143 -10.25 -9.19 -8.21
C GLY A 143 -9.90 -10.26 -9.23
N LEU A 144 -10.11 -11.53 -8.91
CA LEU A 144 -9.91 -12.67 -9.81
C LEU A 144 -10.93 -12.66 -10.95
N GLU A 145 -12.20 -12.26 -10.67
CA GLU A 145 -13.24 -12.05 -11.68
C GLU A 145 -12.81 -11.00 -12.72
N ILE A 146 -12.31 -9.85 -12.27
CA ILE A 146 -11.80 -8.78 -13.15
C ILE A 146 -10.59 -9.24 -13.98
N ARG A 147 -9.82 -10.21 -13.49
CA ARG A 147 -8.71 -10.84 -14.24
C ARG A 147 -9.17 -11.87 -15.25
N GLY A 148 -10.45 -12.24 -15.25
CA GLY A 148 -10.99 -13.25 -16.14
C GLY A 148 -10.68 -14.69 -15.72
N VAL A 149 -10.39 -14.93 -14.44
CA VAL A 149 -10.18 -16.29 -13.90
C VAL A 149 -11.52 -17.04 -13.90
N ASP A 150 -11.50 -18.30 -14.32
CA ASP A 150 -12.69 -19.15 -14.36
C ASP A 150 -13.36 -19.26 -12.99
N LYS A 151 -14.70 -19.38 -12.98
CA LYS A 151 -15.50 -19.35 -11.77
C LYS A 151 -15.07 -20.38 -10.72
N ALA A 152 -14.79 -21.61 -11.15
CA ALA A 152 -14.36 -22.68 -10.23
C ALA A 152 -13.00 -22.38 -9.60
N ASP A 153 -12.03 -21.88 -10.37
CA ASP A 153 -10.70 -21.57 -9.90
C ASP A 153 -10.70 -20.33 -8.98
N ARG A 154 -11.42 -19.27 -9.35
CA ARG A 154 -11.51 -18.07 -8.51
C ARG A 154 -12.20 -18.35 -7.17
N GLN A 155 -13.25 -19.17 -7.16
CA GLN A 155 -13.91 -19.60 -5.94
C GLN A 155 -12.95 -20.34 -5.00
N LYS A 156 -12.20 -21.30 -5.53
CA LYS A 156 -11.18 -22.05 -4.79
C LYS A 156 -10.08 -21.14 -4.20
N LEU A 157 -9.58 -20.19 -5.00
CA LEU A 157 -8.56 -19.24 -4.54
C LEU A 157 -9.12 -18.29 -3.46
N ALA A 158 -10.36 -17.83 -3.62
CA ALA A 158 -11.02 -16.97 -2.64
C ALA A 158 -11.31 -17.71 -1.34
N GLU A 159 -11.80 -18.97 -1.41
CA GLU A 159 -12.01 -19.82 -0.23
C GLU A 159 -10.70 -20.07 0.52
N GLN A 160 -9.60 -20.33 -0.19
CA GLN A 160 -8.28 -20.48 0.43
C GLN A 160 -7.81 -19.19 1.13
N ALA A 161 -8.05 -18.02 0.52
CA ALA A 161 -7.70 -16.74 1.14
C ALA A 161 -8.56 -16.46 2.39
N LEU A 162 -9.85 -16.83 2.37
CA LEU A 162 -10.74 -16.74 3.52
C LEU A 162 -10.37 -17.73 4.62
N GLU A 163 -9.95 -18.95 4.28
CA GLU A 163 -9.47 -19.94 5.25
C GLU A 163 -8.23 -19.44 5.97
N ASN A 164 -7.25 -18.90 5.22
CA ASN A 164 -6.03 -18.30 5.78
C ASN A 164 -6.30 -17.13 6.74
N SER A 165 -7.46 -16.47 6.59
CA SER A 165 -7.92 -15.36 7.45
C SER A 165 -8.97 -15.79 8.48
N SER A 166 -9.21 -17.09 8.65
CA SER A 166 -10.23 -17.67 9.56
C SER A 166 -11.66 -17.18 9.29
N LEU A 167 -11.97 -16.86 8.03
CA LEU A 167 -13.27 -16.30 7.60
C LEU A 167 -14.10 -17.24 6.70
N LEU A 168 -13.59 -18.42 6.36
CA LEU A 168 -14.31 -19.36 5.50
C LEU A 168 -15.72 -19.72 6.00
N PRO A 169 -15.99 -19.90 7.32
CA PRO A 169 -17.34 -20.14 7.82
C PRO A 169 -18.35 -19.02 7.56
N PHE A 170 -17.88 -17.81 7.24
CA PHE A 170 -18.69 -16.62 7.00
C PHE A 170 -18.80 -16.26 5.53
N LYS A 171 -18.36 -17.12 4.61
CA LYS A 171 -18.24 -16.83 3.17
C LYS A 171 -19.54 -16.38 2.49
N ASP A 172 -20.69 -16.89 2.98
CA ASP A 172 -22.00 -16.61 2.42
C ASP A 172 -22.71 -15.40 3.09
N GLN A 173 -22.08 -14.79 4.10
CA GLN A 173 -22.58 -13.60 4.78
C GLN A 173 -22.25 -12.33 3.99
N TYR A 174 -22.94 -11.23 4.33
CA TYR A 174 -22.71 -9.90 3.79
C TYR A 174 -21.85 -9.04 4.74
N PRO A 175 -21.18 -7.99 4.25
CA PRO A 175 -20.30 -7.16 5.08
C PRO A 175 -20.93 -6.58 6.33
N ASP A 176 -22.20 -6.18 6.29
CA ASP A 176 -22.95 -5.62 7.42
C ASP A 176 -23.25 -6.62 8.55
N GLN A 177 -23.11 -7.90 8.29
CA GLN A 177 -23.26 -8.99 9.27
C GLN A 177 -21.94 -9.27 10.03
N LEU A 178 -20.82 -8.61 9.67
CA LEU A 178 -19.50 -8.83 10.24
C LEU A 178 -19.06 -7.67 11.13
N SER A 179 -18.26 -7.98 12.17
CA SER A 179 -17.56 -6.96 12.94
C SER A 179 -16.55 -6.17 12.07
N GLY A 180 -16.13 -4.98 12.52
CA GLY A 180 -15.14 -4.17 11.80
C GLY A 180 -13.82 -4.91 11.56
N GLY A 181 -13.34 -5.68 12.56
CA GLY A 181 -12.14 -6.52 12.42
C GLY A 181 -12.32 -7.62 11.36
N MET A 182 -13.46 -8.28 11.34
CA MET A 182 -13.76 -9.28 10.32
C MET A 182 -13.84 -8.65 8.93
N GLN A 183 -14.46 -7.49 8.78
CA GLN A 183 -14.50 -6.76 7.50
C GLN A 183 -13.09 -6.39 7.01
N GLN A 184 -12.19 -6.01 7.94
CA GLN A 184 -10.79 -5.73 7.61
C GLN A 184 -10.06 -6.99 7.12
N ARG A 185 -10.26 -8.13 7.77
CA ARG A 185 -9.72 -9.43 7.34
C ARG A 185 -10.23 -9.81 5.94
N VAL A 186 -11.50 -9.55 5.64
CA VAL A 186 -12.04 -9.74 4.27
C VAL A 186 -11.32 -8.86 3.26
N GLY A 187 -11.09 -7.59 3.59
CA GLY A 187 -10.32 -6.66 2.75
C GLY A 187 -8.90 -7.16 2.46
N LEU A 188 -8.24 -7.71 3.47
CA LEU A 188 -6.91 -8.32 3.34
C LEU A 188 -6.97 -9.61 2.51
N ALA A 189 -7.90 -10.53 2.79
CA ALA A 189 -8.11 -11.76 2.02
C ALA A 189 -8.38 -11.46 0.54
N ARG A 190 -9.22 -10.47 0.23
CA ARG A 190 -9.48 -10.01 -1.14
C ARG A 190 -8.22 -9.51 -1.85
N ALA A 191 -7.40 -8.75 -1.15
CA ALA A 191 -6.15 -8.25 -1.73
C ALA A 191 -5.16 -9.38 -2.00
N LEU A 192 -5.08 -10.37 -1.10
CA LEU A 192 -4.17 -11.51 -1.19
C LEU A 192 -4.63 -12.60 -2.16
N ALA A 193 -5.93 -12.80 -2.35
CA ALA A 193 -6.48 -13.77 -3.30
C ALA A 193 -5.91 -13.58 -4.72
N ASN A 194 -5.63 -12.33 -5.09
CA ASN A 194 -4.98 -11.99 -6.36
C ASN A 194 -3.49 -12.33 -6.43
N ASN A 195 -2.88 -12.72 -5.31
CA ASN A 195 -1.44 -13.00 -5.19
C ASN A 195 -0.53 -11.89 -5.74
N PRO A 196 -0.71 -10.60 -5.34
CA PRO A 196 0.12 -9.50 -5.82
C PRO A 196 1.55 -9.60 -5.33
N ASP A 197 2.49 -8.93 -6.01
CA ASP A 197 3.88 -8.81 -5.56
C ASP A 197 4.04 -7.70 -4.53
N ILE A 198 3.21 -6.64 -4.64
CA ILE A 198 3.18 -5.48 -3.74
C ILE A 198 1.78 -5.30 -3.14
N LEU A 199 1.71 -5.21 -1.82
CA LEU A 199 0.50 -4.89 -1.06
C LEU A 199 0.62 -3.49 -0.45
N LEU A 200 -0.28 -2.59 -0.82
CA LEU A 200 -0.38 -1.25 -0.26
C LEU A 200 -1.44 -1.22 0.85
N MET A 201 -1.10 -0.71 2.03
CA MET A 201 -2.00 -0.66 3.18
C MET A 201 -2.12 0.78 3.71
N ASP A 202 -3.25 1.44 3.44
CA ASP A 202 -3.51 2.84 3.82
C ASP A 202 -4.24 2.89 5.17
N GLU A 203 -3.49 3.04 6.28
CA GLU A 203 -4.00 3.06 7.67
C GLU A 203 -4.99 1.91 7.95
N ALA A 204 -4.66 0.72 7.46
CA ALA A 204 -5.57 -0.42 7.41
C ALA A 204 -6.13 -0.84 8.77
N PHE A 205 -5.41 -0.63 9.86
CA PHE A 205 -5.81 -1.04 11.20
C PHE A 205 -6.28 0.11 12.10
N SER A 206 -6.30 1.35 11.60
CA SER A 206 -6.59 2.54 12.41
C SER A 206 -8.02 2.60 12.95
N ALA A 207 -8.98 1.97 12.26
CA ALA A 207 -10.40 1.93 12.66
C ALA A 207 -10.74 0.81 13.65
N LEU A 208 -9.75 -0.03 14.02
CA LEU A 208 -9.94 -1.17 14.91
C LEU A 208 -9.64 -0.79 16.37
N ASP A 209 -10.31 -1.45 17.30
CA ASP A 209 -9.96 -1.34 18.72
C ASP A 209 -8.54 -1.90 18.99
N PRO A 210 -7.89 -1.53 20.11
CA PRO A 210 -6.49 -1.87 20.35
C PRO A 210 -6.19 -3.36 20.38
N LEU A 211 -7.11 -4.19 20.87
CA LEU A 211 -6.91 -5.65 20.97
C LEU A 211 -6.95 -6.28 19.58
N ILE A 212 -8.00 -6.00 18.82
CA ILE A 212 -8.16 -6.52 17.45
C ILE A 212 -7.05 -5.99 16.54
N ARG A 213 -6.61 -4.74 16.73
CA ARG A 213 -5.47 -4.18 15.98
C ARG A 213 -4.20 -4.99 16.21
N LYS A 214 -3.91 -5.38 17.46
CA LYS A 214 -2.76 -6.20 17.79
C LYS A 214 -2.84 -7.59 17.14
N GLU A 215 -4.00 -8.23 17.21
CA GLU A 215 -4.25 -9.52 16.55
C GLU A 215 -4.01 -9.41 15.02
N MET A 216 -4.51 -8.35 14.38
CA MET A 216 -4.32 -8.11 12.95
C MET A 216 -2.85 -7.88 12.55
N GLN A 217 -2.07 -7.24 13.43
CA GLN A 217 -0.63 -7.07 13.23
C GLN A 217 0.09 -8.43 13.31
N ASP A 218 -0.27 -9.28 14.30
CA ASP A 218 0.31 -10.61 14.42
C ASP A 218 -0.04 -11.48 13.21
N GLU A 219 -1.29 -11.46 12.76
CA GLU A 219 -1.71 -12.15 11.53
C GLU A 219 -0.97 -11.66 10.28
N LEU A 220 -0.69 -10.35 10.17
CA LEU A 220 0.08 -9.80 9.06
C LEU A 220 1.53 -10.31 9.08
N LEU A 221 2.16 -10.38 10.24
CA LEU A 221 3.52 -10.90 10.41
C LEU A 221 3.58 -12.40 10.10
N ASP A 222 2.66 -13.19 10.65
CA ASP A 222 2.54 -14.63 10.37
C ASP A 222 2.34 -14.92 8.88
N LEU A 223 1.54 -14.07 8.22
CA LEU A 223 1.32 -14.15 6.79
C LEU A 223 2.60 -13.82 6.02
N GLN A 224 3.30 -12.76 6.43
CA GLN A 224 4.54 -12.31 5.79
C GLN A 224 5.64 -13.38 5.85
N GLU A 225 5.77 -14.08 6.97
CA GLU A 225 6.69 -15.21 7.10
C GLU A 225 6.41 -16.33 6.09
N LYS A 226 5.12 -16.57 5.76
CA LYS A 226 4.69 -17.62 4.85
C LYS A 226 4.77 -17.23 3.38
N VAL A 227 4.40 -16.00 3.02
CA VAL A 227 4.22 -15.58 1.62
C VAL A 227 5.25 -14.56 1.13
N GLN A 228 6.03 -13.95 2.00
CA GLN A 228 7.12 -13.01 1.70
C GLN A 228 6.74 -11.93 0.67
N LYS A 229 5.57 -11.30 0.86
CA LYS A 229 5.10 -10.21 -0.01
C LYS A 229 5.76 -8.89 0.35
N THR A 230 5.97 -8.02 -0.63
CA THR A 230 6.40 -6.64 -0.34
C THR A 230 5.20 -5.85 0.14
N ILE A 231 5.31 -5.21 1.31
CA ILE A 231 4.22 -4.47 1.93
C ILE A 231 4.64 -3.01 2.12
N ILE A 232 3.85 -2.08 1.61
CA ILE A 232 3.98 -0.66 1.95
C ILE A 232 2.83 -0.33 2.90
N PHE A 233 3.16 -0.06 4.16
CA PHE A 233 2.20 0.14 5.23
C PHE A 233 2.20 1.60 5.71
N ILE A 234 1.04 2.22 5.77
CA ILE A 234 0.88 3.56 6.32
C ILE A 234 0.30 3.51 7.71
N THR A 235 0.94 4.22 8.64
CA THR A 235 0.43 4.44 9.99
C THR A 235 0.79 5.82 10.52
N HIS A 236 0.12 6.22 11.60
CA HIS A 236 0.49 7.36 12.44
C HIS A 236 0.94 6.91 13.84
N ASP A 237 0.95 5.61 14.11
CA ASP A 237 1.34 5.01 15.40
C ASP A 237 2.78 4.47 15.32
N LEU A 238 3.65 5.02 16.18
CA LEU A 238 5.07 4.63 16.25
C LEU A 238 5.22 3.17 16.69
N ASN A 239 4.44 2.70 17.66
CA ASN A 239 4.53 1.32 18.15
C ASN A 239 4.16 0.33 17.05
N GLU A 240 3.15 0.66 16.24
CA GLU A 240 2.78 -0.13 15.08
C GLU A 240 3.92 -0.16 14.05
N ALA A 241 4.51 1.00 13.72
CA ALA A 241 5.62 1.09 12.78
C ALA A 241 6.84 0.26 13.23
N LEU A 242 7.22 0.37 14.52
CA LEU A 242 8.33 -0.37 15.09
C LEU A 242 8.08 -1.88 15.18
N ARG A 243 6.81 -2.29 15.36
CA ARG A 243 6.45 -3.70 15.48
C ARG A 243 6.49 -4.45 14.16
N ILE A 244 6.00 -3.83 13.08
CA ILE A 244 5.79 -4.53 11.82
C ILE A 244 6.81 -4.17 10.74
N GLY A 245 7.48 -3.01 10.82
CA GLY A 245 8.33 -2.49 9.75
C GLY A 245 9.77 -2.98 9.81
N ASP A 246 10.29 -3.45 8.68
CA ASP A 246 11.74 -3.67 8.50
C ASP A 246 12.46 -2.33 8.38
N ARG A 247 11.88 -1.39 7.62
CA ARG A 247 12.33 0.00 7.51
C ARG A 247 11.15 0.96 7.61
N ILE A 248 11.42 2.14 8.16
CA ILE A 248 10.43 3.18 8.42
C ILE A 248 10.87 4.47 7.74
N ALA A 249 9.98 5.08 6.95
CA ALA A 249 10.13 6.42 6.41
C ALA A 249 9.30 7.40 7.24
N LEU A 250 9.93 8.37 7.88
CA LEU A 250 9.25 9.46 8.57
C LEU A 250 8.83 10.54 7.58
N MET A 251 7.55 10.83 7.52
CA MET A 251 6.98 11.83 6.62
C MET A 251 6.41 13.02 7.37
N LYS A 252 6.86 14.23 7.02
CA LYS A 252 6.38 15.50 7.56
C LYS A 252 6.19 16.52 6.44
N ASP A 253 5.06 17.23 6.44
CA ASP A 253 4.78 18.32 5.49
C ASP A 253 4.99 17.95 4.01
N GLY A 254 4.66 16.71 3.64
CA GLY A 254 4.80 16.22 2.28
C GLY A 254 6.20 15.75 1.91
N LYS A 255 7.17 15.77 2.84
CA LYS A 255 8.56 15.35 2.62
C LYS A 255 8.90 14.11 3.41
N ILE A 256 9.78 13.30 2.87
CA ILE A 256 10.48 12.26 3.62
C ILE A 256 11.62 12.93 4.39
N MET A 257 11.58 12.79 5.70
CA MET A 257 12.56 13.42 6.60
C MET A 257 13.71 12.48 6.93
N GLN A 258 13.41 11.20 7.13
CA GLN A 258 14.37 10.17 7.50
C GLN A 258 13.86 8.82 7.03
N ILE A 259 14.76 7.90 6.70
CA ILE A 259 14.47 6.49 6.44
C ILE A 259 15.51 5.67 7.18
N GLY A 260 15.06 4.66 7.93
CA GLY A 260 15.96 3.76 8.67
C GLY A 260 15.23 2.57 9.25
N THR A 261 15.95 1.71 9.93
CA THR A 261 15.40 0.65 10.79
C THR A 261 14.70 1.26 12.01
N GLY A 262 13.93 0.46 12.75
CA GLY A 262 13.31 0.93 14.00
C GLY A 262 14.32 1.52 14.99
N GLU A 263 15.52 0.95 15.11
CA GLU A 263 16.60 1.44 15.97
C GLU A 263 17.13 2.81 15.51
N GLU A 264 17.36 2.98 14.20
CA GLU A 264 17.84 4.24 13.61
C GLU A 264 16.80 5.38 13.67
N ILE A 265 15.52 5.05 13.78
CA ILE A 265 14.44 6.04 13.92
C ILE A 265 14.31 6.54 15.36
N LEU A 266 14.72 5.75 16.36
CA LEU A 266 14.65 6.08 17.79
C LEU A 266 15.86 6.85 18.30
N THR A 267 16.96 6.88 17.54
CA THR A 267 18.19 7.62 17.85
C THR A 267 18.24 8.98 17.18
#